data_545b1f9ad384896c4ee86c0c097a7391
#
_entry.id   545b1f9ad384896c4ee86c0c097a7391
#
_cell.length_a   1.000
_cell.length_b   1.000
_cell.length_c   1.000
_cell.angle_alpha   90.00
_cell.angle_beta   90.00
_cell.angle_gamma   90.00
#
_symmetry.space_group_name_H-M   'P 1'
#
loop_
_entity.id
_entity.type
_entity.pdbx_description
1 polymer ?
#
loop_
_entity_poly.entity_id
_entity_poly.type
_entity_poly.pdbx_seq_one_letter_code
_entity_poly.pdbx_strand_id
1 'polypeptide(L)'
;MRYLLTVITAVSLMTACSSEPDNALSPVKVEIEKTEEGYRLLRGGEPYTVRGAGMVWNDIERFAAVGGNSIRNWNSAQPGQDTRELLDAAQANGVTVALGLAMVPERHGFDYDDPAAVAEQLELMRQEVLKYRDHPAVLTWVIGNELNHSYTNPRVYDAVNDVAAMIDELDPYHPTTTATSGFKPDVNAEIVARAPALDFISFQMYGSLFRLPERLAAAGFDQPFMVSEWGTIGYWETEKTGWGAPVELHSSEKADTFGRAYRDILAPLDGQLLGSYAFYWGQKQERTPTWFGMLTEDGNLTEVVDVMQYSWTGEWPDDRTPRVEAMLLDGKTARDGVTLVADQAYEAAFDVTDPNGGTLTYRWELKPESTATTGGGDYEEPLSSLDGYI
;
A
#
# COMPACT_ATOMS: atom_id res chain seq x y z
N MET A 1 44.56 -40.51 -73.72
CA MET A 1 44.84 -39.62 -72.59
C MET A 1 43.54 -39.04 -72.04
N ARG A 2 43.09 -39.57 -70.93
CA ARG A 2 41.85 -39.06 -70.27
C ARG A 2 42.27 -38.30 -69.04
N TYR A 3 41.97 -37.02 -68.97
CA TYR A 3 42.20 -36.19 -67.79
C TYR A 3 41.01 -36.31 -66.87
N LEU A 4 41.25 -36.71 -65.63
CA LEU A 4 40.25 -36.75 -64.53
C LEU A 4 40.28 -35.37 -63.84
N LEU A 5 39.20 -34.65 -63.85
CA LEU A 5 39.00 -33.40 -63.05
C LEU A 5 38.42 -33.76 -61.70
N THR A 6 39.18 -33.56 -60.64
CA THR A 6 38.68 -33.70 -59.27
C THR A 6 38.14 -32.36 -58.82
N VAL A 7 36.83 -32.31 -58.59
CA VAL A 7 36.14 -31.16 -57.98
C VAL A 7 36.19 -31.30 -56.45
N ILE A 8 36.90 -30.40 -55.77
CA ILE A 8 36.88 -30.31 -54.32
C ILE A 8 35.78 -29.32 -53.90
N THR A 9 34.72 -29.88 -53.32
CA THR A 9 33.62 -29.09 -52.73
C THR A 9 34.02 -28.71 -51.31
N ALA A 10 34.32 -27.42 -51.08
CA ALA A 10 34.52 -26.87 -49.74
C ALA A 10 33.15 -26.65 -49.07
N VAL A 11 32.85 -27.42 -48.04
CA VAL A 11 31.69 -27.21 -47.16
C VAL A 11 32.10 -26.18 -46.10
N SER A 12 31.62 -24.92 -46.23
CA SER A 12 31.72 -23.90 -45.19
C SER A 12 30.67 -24.20 -44.13
N LEU A 13 31.10 -24.67 -42.96
CA LEU A 13 30.24 -24.67 -41.76
C LEU A 13 30.08 -23.21 -41.29
N MET A 14 28.94 -22.61 -41.57
CA MET A 14 28.51 -21.41 -40.84
C MET A 14 28.02 -21.84 -39.47
N THR A 15 28.83 -21.60 -38.44
CA THR A 15 28.39 -21.61 -37.03
C THR A 15 27.52 -20.38 -36.86
N ALA A 16 26.19 -20.59 -36.88
CA ALA A 16 25.24 -19.58 -36.40
C ALA A 16 25.39 -19.52 -34.86
N CYS A 17 26.10 -18.50 -34.38
CA CYS A 17 25.90 -18.07 -33.00
C CYS A 17 24.46 -17.56 -32.88
N SER A 18 23.56 -18.40 -32.37
CA SER A 18 22.30 -17.92 -31.80
C SER A 18 22.67 -17.20 -30.53
N SER A 19 22.84 -15.89 -30.59
CA SER A 19 22.68 -15.07 -29.39
C SER A 19 21.22 -15.22 -28.99
N GLU A 20 20.94 -15.97 -27.93
CA GLU A 20 19.70 -15.79 -27.19
C GLU A 20 19.60 -14.28 -26.91
N PRO A 21 18.43 -13.65 -27.11
CA PRO A 21 18.28 -12.26 -26.68
C PRO A 21 18.56 -12.25 -25.19
N ASP A 22 19.59 -11.50 -24.80
CA ASP A 22 19.88 -11.19 -23.41
C ASP A 22 18.67 -10.42 -22.91
N ASN A 23 17.71 -11.15 -22.31
CA ASN A 23 16.47 -10.60 -21.76
C ASN A 23 16.79 -9.98 -20.39
N ALA A 24 17.90 -9.27 -20.31
CA ALA A 24 18.28 -8.51 -19.14
C ALA A 24 17.20 -7.46 -18.90
N LEU A 25 16.54 -7.54 -17.75
CA LEU A 25 15.62 -6.52 -17.30
C LEU A 25 16.38 -5.20 -17.23
N SER A 26 15.75 -4.12 -17.67
CA SER A 26 16.32 -2.78 -17.59
C SER A 26 15.42 -1.90 -16.74
N PRO A 27 15.97 -1.21 -15.73
CA PRO A 27 15.21 -0.32 -14.90
C PRO A 27 14.62 0.82 -15.72
N VAL A 28 13.46 1.32 -15.29
CA VAL A 28 12.87 2.53 -15.86
C VAL A 28 13.13 3.68 -14.90
N LYS A 29 13.86 4.68 -15.34
CA LYS A 29 14.23 5.81 -14.49
C LYS A 29 13.01 6.53 -13.92
N VAL A 30 13.03 6.77 -12.63
CA VAL A 30 12.02 7.54 -11.90
C VAL A 30 12.70 8.77 -11.29
N GLU A 31 12.12 9.94 -11.50
CA GLU A 31 12.69 11.22 -11.09
C GLU A 31 11.64 12.08 -10.41
N ILE A 32 12.07 12.88 -9.46
CA ILE A 32 11.26 13.94 -8.87
C ILE A 32 11.70 15.25 -9.49
N GLU A 33 10.85 15.81 -10.34
CA GLU A 33 11.12 17.09 -11.00
C GLU A 33 10.50 18.24 -10.21
N LYS A 34 11.30 19.26 -9.96
CA LYS A 34 10.81 20.54 -9.42
C LYS A 34 10.42 21.46 -10.56
N THR A 35 9.17 21.91 -10.57
CA THR A 35 8.61 22.84 -11.56
C THR A 35 8.27 24.19 -10.92
N GLU A 36 7.77 25.13 -11.71
CA GLU A 36 7.23 26.40 -11.19
C GLU A 36 5.96 26.20 -10.35
N GLU A 37 5.21 25.12 -10.62
CA GLU A 37 3.95 24.76 -9.94
C GLU A 37 4.17 23.85 -8.73
N GLY A 38 5.42 23.38 -8.50
CA GLY A 38 5.75 22.47 -7.39
C GLY A 38 6.59 21.30 -7.84
N TYR A 39 6.18 20.08 -7.47
CA TYR A 39 6.91 18.83 -7.77
C TYR A 39 6.03 17.88 -8.54
N ARG A 40 6.64 17.06 -9.38
CA ARG A 40 5.98 15.94 -10.05
C ARG A 40 6.90 14.73 -10.15
N LEU A 41 6.30 13.56 -10.21
CA LEU A 41 6.99 12.32 -10.47
C LEU A 41 7.08 12.09 -11.98
N LEU A 42 8.28 11.77 -12.48
CA LEU A 42 8.51 11.33 -13.85
C LEU A 42 8.91 9.85 -13.83
N ARG A 43 8.44 9.09 -14.80
CA ARG A 43 8.88 7.72 -15.05
C ARG A 43 9.21 7.55 -16.53
N GLY A 44 10.46 7.17 -16.82
CA GLY A 44 10.97 7.13 -18.20
C GLY A 44 10.94 8.49 -18.89
N GLY A 45 11.02 9.60 -18.15
CA GLY A 45 10.95 10.96 -18.63
C GLY A 45 9.54 11.53 -18.82
N GLU A 46 8.49 10.73 -18.59
CA GLU A 46 7.09 11.16 -18.75
C GLU A 46 6.42 11.34 -17.39
N PRO A 47 5.50 12.31 -17.23
CA PRO A 47 4.74 12.49 -16.00
C PRO A 47 4.01 11.21 -15.58
N TYR A 48 4.15 10.84 -14.33
CA TYR A 48 3.55 9.62 -13.79
C TYR A 48 2.70 9.92 -12.55
N THR A 49 1.38 9.82 -12.70
CA THR A 49 0.44 9.97 -11.59
C THR A 49 0.16 8.62 -10.95
N VAL A 50 0.51 8.47 -9.69
CA VAL A 50 0.29 7.24 -8.93
C VAL A 50 -1.19 7.09 -8.58
N ARG A 51 -1.81 6.00 -9.01
CA ARG A 51 -3.13 5.51 -8.61
C ARG A 51 -2.91 4.23 -7.83
N GLY A 52 -2.59 4.38 -6.54
CA GLY A 52 -1.95 3.35 -5.75
C GLY A 52 -2.83 2.71 -4.69
N ALA A 53 -2.51 1.45 -4.35
CA ALA A 53 -3.00 0.78 -3.16
C ALA A 53 -1.90 -0.05 -2.47
N GLY A 54 -2.03 -0.18 -1.15
CA GLY A 54 -1.21 -1.10 -0.38
C GLY A 54 -1.65 -2.54 -0.65
N MET A 55 -0.69 -3.43 -0.92
CA MET A 55 -0.96 -4.82 -1.28
C MET A 55 0.24 -5.68 -0.88
N VAL A 56 -0.01 -6.85 -0.30
CA VAL A 56 1.06 -7.83 -0.08
C VAL A 56 1.21 -8.70 -1.33
N TRP A 57 0.17 -9.46 -1.66
CA TRP A 57 0.08 -10.29 -2.86
C TRP A 57 -1.39 -10.59 -3.09
N ASN A 58 -2.03 -9.90 -4.03
CA ASN A 58 -3.42 -10.18 -4.30
C ASN A 58 -3.89 -9.54 -5.61
N ASP A 59 -4.27 -10.37 -6.57
CA ASP A 59 -5.09 -10.01 -7.73
C ASP A 59 -4.70 -8.68 -8.44
N ILE A 60 -3.43 -8.60 -8.87
CA ILE A 60 -2.88 -7.41 -9.55
C ILE A 60 -3.62 -7.12 -10.85
N GLU A 61 -4.04 -8.15 -11.58
CA GLU A 61 -4.81 -8.01 -12.81
C GLU A 61 -6.11 -7.26 -12.55
N ARG A 62 -6.85 -7.65 -11.52
CA ARG A 62 -8.11 -7.00 -11.13
C ARG A 62 -7.87 -5.57 -10.61
N PHE A 63 -6.78 -5.35 -9.88
CA PHE A 63 -6.36 -4.01 -9.46
C PHE A 63 -6.09 -3.09 -10.64
N ALA A 64 -5.38 -3.58 -11.66
CA ALA A 64 -5.12 -2.84 -12.89
C ALA A 64 -6.42 -2.58 -13.67
N ALA A 65 -7.33 -3.55 -13.73
CA ALA A 65 -8.61 -3.43 -14.43
C ALA A 65 -9.51 -2.32 -13.86
N VAL A 66 -9.43 -2.03 -12.56
CA VAL A 66 -10.15 -0.90 -11.94
C VAL A 66 -9.37 0.42 -12.00
N GLY A 67 -8.29 0.49 -12.78
CA GLY A 67 -7.54 1.72 -13.04
C GLY A 67 -6.37 1.99 -12.10
N GLY A 68 -6.05 1.08 -11.19
CA GLY A 68 -4.83 1.15 -10.39
C GLY A 68 -3.57 0.93 -11.23
N ASN A 69 -2.49 1.65 -10.94
CA ASN A 69 -1.23 1.55 -11.69
C ASN A 69 0.02 1.43 -10.83
N SER A 70 -0.13 1.44 -9.52
CA SER A 70 1.00 1.29 -8.59
C SER A 70 0.57 0.59 -7.31
N ILE A 71 1.36 -0.36 -6.84
CA ILE A 71 1.14 -0.98 -5.54
C ILE A 71 2.29 -0.62 -4.59
N ARG A 72 2.01 -0.66 -3.29
CA ARG A 72 3.02 -0.60 -2.25
C ARG A 72 2.99 -1.90 -1.45
N ASN A 73 4.15 -2.55 -1.31
CA ASN A 73 4.35 -3.60 -0.33
C ASN A 73 5.21 -3.09 0.84
N TRP A 74 5.31 -3.89 1.92
CA TRP A 74 6.03 -3.49 3.13
C TRP A 74 7.38 -4.17 3.28
N ASN A 75 7.58 -5.28 2.57
CA ASN A 75 8.78 -6.09 2.72
C ASN A 75 9.08 -6.86 1.42
N SER A 76 10.24 -6.60 0.83
CA SER A 76 10.75 -7.34 -0.34
C SER A 76 11.21 -8.75 0.00
N ALA A 77 11.43 -9.06 1.27
CA ALA A 77 11.84 -10.37 1.76
C ALA A 77 10.73 -11.08 2.57
N GLN A 78 9.45 -10.83 2.23
CA GLN A 78 8.30 -11.42 2.92
C GLN A 78 8.34 -12.95 2.86
N PRO A 79 8.36 -13.66 4.00
CA PRO A 79 8.34 -15.11 4.01
C PRO A 79 7.12 -15.70 3.26
N GLY A 80 7.37 -16.70 2.42
CA GLY A 80 6.32 -17.37 1.65
C GLY A 80 5.83 -16.60 0.41
N GLN A 81 6.47 -15.49 0.06
CA GLN A 81 6.17 -14.72 -1.15
C GLN A 81 7.44 -14.59 -2.00
N ASP A 82 7.28 -14.74 -3.31
CA ASP A 82 8.34 -14.44 -4.27
C ASP A 82 8.16 -13.01 -4.83
N THR A 83 9.00 -12.10 -4.36
CA THR A 83 8.96 -10.70 -4.82
C THR A 83 9.29 -10.56 -6.29
N ARG A 84 10.06 -11.48 -6.89
CA ARG A 84 10.30 -11.48 -8.34
C ARG A 84 8.99 -11.76 -9.09
N GLU A 85 8.23 -12.77 -8.66
CA GLU A 85 6.92 -13.07 -9.26
C GLU A 85 5.93 -11.90 -9.09
N LEU A 86 5.96 -11.22 -7.94
CA LEU A 86 5.16 -10.00 -7.72
C LEU A 86 5.51 -8.91 -8.72
N LEU A 87 6.80 -8.63 -8.90
CA LEU A 87 7.29 -7.61 -9.83
C LEU A 87 6.98 -7.98 -11.30
N ASP A 88 7.16 -9.24 -11.67
CA ASP A 88 6.84 -9.75 -13.02
C ASP A 88 5.33 -9.62 -13.31
N ALA A 89 4.47 -10.00 -12.34
CA ALA A 89 3.02 -9.83 -12.46
C ALA A 89 2.62 -8.36 -12.53
N ALA A 90 3.24 -7.48 -11.73
CA ALA A 90 3.00 -6.05 -11.78
C ALA A 90 3.35 -5.48 -13.15
N GLN A 91 4.53 -5.80 -13.67
CA GLN A 91 4.95 -5.37 -15.00
C GLN A 91 4.01 -5.86 -16.11
N ALA A 92 3.61 -7.12 -16.06
CA ALA A 92 2.70 -7.71 -17.05
C ALA A 92 1.36 -6.97 -17.13
N ASN A 93 0.93 -6.35 -16.03
CA ASN A 93 -0.31 -5.60 -15.92
C ASN A 93 -0.12 -4.06 -15.98
N GLY A 94 1.08 -3.57 -16.31
CA GLY A 94 1.37 -2.14 -16.38
C GLY A 94 1.37 -1.44 -15.01
N VAL A 95 1.58 -2.19 -13.94
CA VAL A 95 1.59 -1.72 -12.55
C VAL A 95 3.02 -1.56 -12.06
N THR A 96 3.31 -0.50 -11.33
CA THR A 96 4.59 -0.31 -10.66
C THR A 96 4.53 -0.71 -9.19
N VAL A 97 5.68 -0.83 -8.55
CA VAL A 97 5.79 -1.23 -7.15
C VAL A 97 6.66 -0.25 -6.36
N ALA A 98 6.06 0.39 -5.35
CA ALA A 98 6.81 1.03 -4.27
C ALA A 98 7.28 -0.08 -3.33
N LEU A 99 8.56 -0.47 -3.48
CA LEU A 99 9.09 -1.70 -2.91
C LEU A 99 9.64 -1.46 -1.50
N GLY A 100 9.06 -2.14 -0.51
CA GLY A 100 9.43 -2.00 0.89
C GLY A 100 10.72 -2.73 1.26
N LEU A 101 11.58 -2.06 1.97
CA LEU A 101 12.75 -2.63 2.66
C LEU A 101 12.45 -2.64 4.16
N ALA A 102 12.27 -3.83 4.73
CA ALA A 102 11.82 -3.98 6.11
C ALA A 102 12.96 -3.73 7.10
N MET A 103 13.07 -2.50 7.59
CA MET A 103 13.84 -2.21 8.81
C MET A 103 13.07 -2.65 10.04
N VAL A 104 13.75 -3.24 11.02
CA VAL A 104 13.12 -3.65 12.28
C VAL A 104 12.95 -2.42 13.18
N PRO A 105 11.71 -2.06 13.56
CA PRO A 105 11.50 -0.91 14.42
C PRO A 105 11.94 -1.17 15.87
N GLU A 106 12.32 -0.10 16.58
CA GLU A 106 12.72 -0.16 18.01
C GLU A 106 11.65 -0.83 18.88
N ARG A 107 10.35 -0.56 18.59
CA ARG A 107 9.22 -1.18 19.32
C ARG A 107 9.18 -2.72 19.24
N HIS A 108 9.88 -3.30 18.26
CA HIS A 108 10.04 -4.75 18.11
C HIS A 108 11.37 -5.26 18.66
N GLY A 109 12.08 -4.43 19.44
CA GLY A 109 13.27 -4.81 20.20
C GLY A 109 14.60 -4.62 19.46
N PHE A 110 14.62 -3.88 18.33
CA PHE A 110 15.88 -3.57 17.65
C PHE A 110 16.64 -2.46 18.37
N ASP A 111 17.95 -2.68 18.61
CA ASP A 111 18.82 -1.71 19.24
C ASP A 111 19.66 -0.97 18.19
N TYR A 112 19.31 0.29 17.94
CA TYR A 112 20.04 1.16 17.01
C TYR A 112 21.36 1.71 17.59
N ASP A 113 21.69 1.39 18.85
CA ASP A 113 23.01 1.64 19.46
C ASP A 113 23.97 0.46 19.27
N ASP A 114 23.49 -0.70 18.77
CA ASP A 114 24.35 -1.83 18.40
C ASP A 114 24.82 -1.70 16.94
N PRO A 115 26.11 -1.30 16.71
CA PRO A 115 26.62 -1.11 15.35
C PRO A 115 26.73 -2.42 14.55
N ALA A 116 26.81 -3.57 15.21
CA ALA A 116 26.89 -4.86 14.52
C ALA A 116 25.50 -5.24 13.97
N ALA A 117 24.44 -5.08 14.75
CA ALA A 117 23.07 -5.31 14.31
C ALA A 117 22.67 -4.35 13.19
N VAL A 118 23.03 -3.06 13.29
CA VAL A 118 22.78 -2.06 12.25
C VAL A 118 23.50 -2.42 10.94
N ALA A 119 24.76 -2.84 11.02
CA ALA A 119 25.53 -3.25 9.83
C ALA A 119 24.98 -4.53 9.19
N GLU A 120 24.53 -5.50 9.98
CA GLU A 120 23.87 -6.72 9.46
C GLU A 120 22.56 -6.38 8.74
N GLN A 121 21.73 -5.53 9.33
CA GLN A 121 20.48 -5.06 8.72
C GLN A 121 20.76 -4.32 7.39
N LEU A 122 21.75 -3.43 7.33
CA LEU A 122 22.17 -2.74 6.12
C LEU A 122 22.57 -3.73 5.01
N GLU A 123 23.35 -4.76 5.36
CA GLU A 123 23.80 -5.76 4.38
C GLU A 123 22.65 -6.59 3.83
N LEU A 124 21.67 -6.98 4.66
CA LEU A 124 20.45 -7.65 4.19
C LEU A 124 19.69 -6.80 3.18
N MET A 125 19.54 -5.50 3.43
CA MET A 125 18.89 -4.58 2.49
C MET A 125 19.68 -4.39 1.22
N ARG A 126 21.01 -4.34 1.31
CA ARG A 126 21.90 -4.31 0.12
C ARG A 126 21.63 -5.48 -0.80
N GLN A 127 21.48 -6.67 -0.25
CA GLN A 127 21.18 -7.87 -1.02
C GLN A 127 19.81 -7.79 -1.72
N GLU A 128 18.79 -7.26 -1.04
CA GLU A 128 17.47 -7.06 -1.65
C GLU A 128 17.51 -6.02 -2.77
N VAL A 129 18.19 -4.90 -2.58
CA VAL A 129 18.37 -3.88 -3.63
C VAL A 129 19.06 -4.48 -4.87
N LEU A 130 20.15 -5.21 -4.68
CA LEU A 130 20.87 -5.86 -5.78
C LEU A 130 20.03 -6.89 -6.56
N LYS A 131 19.06 -7.52 -5.89
CA LYS A 131 18.14 -8.48 -6.53
C LYS A 131 17.13 -7.81 -7.47
N TYR A 132 16.62 -6.62 -7.11
CA TYR A 132 15.42 -6.08 -7.73
C TYR A 132 15.61 -4.73 -8.43
N ARG A 133 16.73 -4.01 -8.22
CA ARG A 133 16.99 -2.68 -8.78
C ARG A 133 16.85 -2.57 -10.30
N ASP A 134 17.15 -3.65 -11.02
CA ASP A 134 17.11 -3.66 -12.48
C ASP A 134 15.69 -4.02 -13.01
N HIS A 135 14.71 -4.25 -12.12
CA HIS A 135 13.38 -4.65 -12.52
C HIS A 135 12.54 -3.44 -12.93
N PRO A 136 11.95 -3.42 -14.15
CA PRO A 136 11.23 -2.25 -14.68
C PRO A 136 9.96 -1.87 -13.91
N ALA A 137 9.40 -2.77 -13.09
CA ALA A 137 8.23 -2.45 -12.27
C ALA A 137 8.58 -1.69 -10.99
N VAL A 138 9.84 -1.61 -10.57
CA VAL A 138 10.22 -0.82 -9.38
C VAL A 138 9.94 0.66 -9.64
N LEU A 139 9.30 1.33 -8.71
CA LEU A 139 9.00 2.77 -8.74
C LEU A 139 9.85 3.55 -7.76
N THR A 140 9.94 3.08 -6.54
CA THR A 140 10.65 3.73 -5.44
C THR A 140 10.98 2.71 -4.36
N TRP A 141 12.02 2.97 -3.60
CA TRP A 141 12.39 2.19 -2.41
C TRP A 141 11.77 2.83 -1.16
N VAL A 142 11.03 2.04 -0.40
CA VAL A 142 10.43 2.48 0.87
C VAL A 142 11.22 1.88 2.03
N ILE A 143 12.06 2.67 2.67
CA ILE A 143 12.99 2.25 3.71
C ILE A 143 12.29 2.26 5.08
N GLY A 144 11.97 1.10 5.60
CA GLY A 144 11.23 0.94 6.84
C GLY A 144 9.75 1.30 6.75
N ASN A 145 9.02 0.98 7.81
CA ASN A 145 7.59 1.26 7.95
C ASN A 145 7.30 1.74 9.37
N GLU A 146 6.80 2.95 9.51
CA GLU A 146 6.42 3.57 10.79
C GLU A 146 7.50 3.47 11.89
N LEU A 147 8.75 3.69 11.51
CA LEU A 147 9.88 3.63 12.44
C LEU A 147 9.75 4.64 13.59
N ASN A 148 8.95 5.70 13.39
CA ASN A 148 8.63 6.70 14.41
C ASN A 148 7.52 6.27 15.37
N HIS A 149 6.94 5.08 15.20
CA HIS A 149 5.91 4.60 16.12
C HIS A 149 6.57 4.06 17.39
N SER A 150 6.37 4.78 18.51
CA SER A 150 6.93 4.44 19.84
C SER A 150 8.47 4.31 19.87
N TYR A 151 9.18 5.05 19.00
CA TYR A 151 10.64 5.10 19.04
C TYR A 151 11.14 6.06 20.14
N THR A 152 12.34 5.81 20.63
CA THR A 152 13.04 6.66 21.59
C THR A 152 14.45 7.01 21.13
N ASN A 153 15.03 6.21 20.22
CA ASN A 153 16.39 6.39 19.72
C ASN A 153 16.39 6.99 18.31
N PRO A 154 16.77 8.28 18.13
CA PRO A 154 16.78 8.91 16.81
C PRO A 154 17.84 8.35 15.85
N ARG A 155 18.77 7.50 16.31
CA ARG A 155 19.74 6.81 15.44
C ARG A 155 19.09 5.87 14.42
N VAL A 156 17.81 5.53 14.60
CA VAL A 156 17.04 4.85 13.57
C VAL A 156 17.10 5.60 12.23
N TYR A 157 17.12 6.94 12.25
CA TYR A 157 17.21 7.76 11.03
C TYR A 157 18.65 7.88 10.49
N ASP A 158 19.67 7.72 11.32
CA ASP A 158 21.04 7.57 10.83
C ASP A 158 21.14 6.25 10.02
N ALA A 159 20.54 5.17 10.51
CA ALA A 159 20.47 3.90 9.78
C ALA A 159 19.62 3.99 8.50
N VAL A 160 18.51 4.75 8.50
CA VAL A 160 17.74 5.06 7.28
C VAL A 160 18.62 5.77 6.25
N ASN A 161 19.42 6.75 6.69
CA ASN A 161 20.37 7.46 5.83
C ASN A 161 21.41 6.54 5.21
N ASP A 162 21.96 5.61 6.00
CA ASP A 162 22.96 4.66 5.50
C ASP A 162 22.36 3.74 4.43
N VAL A 163 21.10 3.33 4.59
CA VAL A 163 20.37 2.55 3.57
C VAL A 163 20.11 3.40 2.32
N ALA A 164 19.63 4.64 2.46
CA ALA A 164 19.38 5.53 1.33
C ALA A 164 20.68 5.81 0.54
N ALA A 165 21.77 6.15 1.22
CA ALA A 165 23.07 6.38 0.59
C ALA A 165 23.61 5.12 -0.11
N MET A 166 23.40 3.95 0.45
CA MET A 166 23.73 2.67 -0.20
C MET A 166 22.91 2.44 -1.47
N ILE A 167 21.63 2.82 -1.45
CA ILE A 167 20.76 2.71 -2.63
C ILE A 167 21.23 3.68 -3.71
N ASP A 168 21.54 4.94 -3.40
CA ASP A 168 22.06 5.93 -4.35
C ASP A 168 23.30 5.43 -5.11
N GLU A 169 24.18 4.69 -4.42
CA GLU A 169 25.37 4.09 -5.04
C GLU A 169 25.02 2.91 -5.95
N LEU A 170 24.02 2.12 -5.62
CA LEU A 170 23.69 0.87 -6.30
C LEU A 170 22.61 1.03 -7.37
N ASP A 171 21.67 1.94 -7.17
CA ASP A 171 20.49 2.13 -7.98
C ASP A 171 20.20 3.61 -8.26
N PRO A 172 20.83 4.19 -9.26
CA PRO A 172 20.64 5.59 -9.61
C PRO A 172 19.32 5.85 -10.38
N TYR A 173 18.44 4.87 -10.47
CA TYR A 173 17.21 4.92 -11.25
C TYR A 173 15.96 5.17 -10.43
N HIS A 174 15.96 4.80 -9.14
CA HIS A 174 14.76 4.83 -8.33
C HIS A 174 14.96 5.65 -7.06
N PRO A 175 14.04 6.61 -6.76
CA PRO A 175 14.14 7.43 -5.57
C PRO A 175 13.85 6.61 -4.29
N THR A 176 14.27 7.19 -3.17
CA THR A 176 14.14 6.60 -1.83
C THR A 176 13.23 7.41 -0.93
N THR A 177 12.49 6.73 -0.06
CA THR A 177 11.66 7.35 0.98
C THR A 177 11.64 6.49 2.24
N THR A 178 11.25 7.10 3.35
CA THR A 178 10.82 6.38 4.57
C THR A 178 9.38 6.72 4.90
N ALA A 179 8.62 5.75 5.42
CA ALA A 179 7.21 5.91 5.75
C ALA A 179 7.02 6.16 7.24
N THR A 180 6.38 7.27 7.60
CA THR A 180 6.12 7.66 8.99
C THR A 180 4.66 7.49 9.38
N SER A 181 4.41 7.13 10.64
CA SER A 181 3.09 7.16 11.27
C SER A 181 2.66 8.61 11.49
N GLY A 182 1.83 9.12 10.58
CA GLY A 182 1.32 10.49 10.57
C GLY A 182 2.34 11.55 10.18
N PHE A 183 1.82 12.73 9.83
CA PHE A 183 2.64 13.92 9.66
C PHE A 183 2.95 14.55 11.03
N LYS A 184 4.21 14.55 11.45
CA LYS A 184 4.71 15.12 12.72
C LYS A 184 5.89 16.04 12.40
N PRO A 185 5.73 17.39 12.54
CA PRO A 185 6.74 18.36 12.12
C PRO A 185 8.11 18.18 12.78
N ASP A 186 8.16 17.81 14.06
CA ASP A 186 9.36 17.50 14.82
C ASP A 186 10.10 16.27 14.31
N VAL A 187 9.37 15.17 14.07
CA VAL A 187 9.91 13.96 13.47
C VAL A 187 10.41 14.21 12.05
N ASN A 188 9.65 14.97 11.25
CA ASN A 188 10.06 15.30 9.88
C ASN A 188 11.36 16.14 9.87
N ALA A 189 11.47 17.12 10.76
CA ALA A 189 12.70 17.91 10.92
C ALA A 189 13.89 17.03 11.34
N GLU A 190 13.67 16.05 12.20
CA GLU A 190 14.70 15.09 12.61
C GLU A 190 15.12 14.19 11.44
N ILE A 191 14.16 13.67 10.65
CA ILE A 191 14.46 12.88 9.44
C ILE A 191 15.29 13.69 8.46
N VAL A 192 14.88 14.91 8.12
CA VAL A 192 15.62 15.79 7.20
C VAL A 192 17.04 16.06 7.70
N ALA A 193 17.23 16.20 9.02
CA ALA A 193 18.55 16.45 9.59
C ALA A 193 19.46 15.22 9.61
N ARG A 194 18.90 14.02 9.82
CA ARG A 194 19.65 12.78 10.01
C ARG A 194 19.74 11.89 8.78
N ALA A 195 18.76 11.98 7.90
CA ALA A 195 18.69 11.18 6.68
C ALA A 195 18.64 12.04 5.40
N PRO A 196 19.67 12.90 5.18
CA PRO A 196 19.72 13.79 4.02
C PRO A 196 19.88 13.08 2.66
N ALA A 197 20.17 11.78 2.66
CA ALA A 197 20.22 10.96 1.44
C ALA A 197 18.84 10.53 0.95
N LEU A 198 17.76 10.73 1.74
CA LEU A 198 16.40 10.46 1.28
C LEU A 198 15.94 11.50 0.26
N ASP A 199 15.29 11.05 -0.82
CA ASP A 199 14.72 11.94 -1.83
C ASP A 199 13.44 12.63 -1.33
N PHE A 200 12.62 11.95 -0.53
CA PHE A 200 11.40 12.50 0.06
C PHE A 200 10.93 11.69 1.28
N ILE A 201 9.91 12.19 1.97
CA ILE A 201 9.28 11.52 3.13
C ILE A 201 7.87 11.07 2.75
N SER A 202 7.45 9.91 3.22
CA SER A 202 6.08 9.40 3.07
C SER A 202 5.32 9.39 4.39
N PHE A 203 4.02 9.68 4.34
CA PHE A 203 3.15 9.71 5.51
C PHE A 203 2.08 8.62 5.44
N GLN A 204 1.75 8.03 6.58
CA GLN A 204 0.62 7.11 6.73
C GLN A 204 -0.44 7.78 7.59
N MET A 205 -1.60 8.04 7.02
CA MET A 205 -2.64 8.86 7.64
C MET A 205 -4.03 8.33 7.34
N TYR A 206 -4.83 8.18 8.36
CA TYR A 206 -6.22 7.71 8.26
C TYR A 206 -7.20 8.85 8.53
N GLY A 207 -7.92 8.88 9.63
CA GLY A 207 -8.82 9.99 9.95
C GLY A 207 -8.12 11.33 10.05
N SER A 208 -6.88 11.34 10.52
CA SER A 208 -6.03 12.54 10.60
C SER A 208 -5.66 13.13 9.22
N LEU A 209 -5.85 12.38 8.12
CA LEU A 209 -5.62 12.83 6.74
C LEU A 209 -6.44 14.09 6.40
N PHE A 210 -7.68 14.18 6.90
CA PHE A 210 -8.55 15.34 6.66
C PHE A 210 -7.99 16.67 7.20
N ARG A 211 -6.95 16.61 8.03
CA ARG A 211 -6.25 17.80 8.57
C ARG A 211 -4.88 18.01 7.96
N LEU A 212 -4.48 17.21 6.98
CA LEU A 212 -3.12 17.28 6.41
C LEU A 212 -2.83 18.62 5.76
N PRO A 213 -3.69 19.21 4.90
CA PRO A 213 -3.39 20.52 4.27
C PRO A 213 -3.15 21.63 5.29
N GLU A 214 -3.98 21.69 6.33
CA GLU A 214 -3.83 22.66 7.42
C GLU A 214 -2.49 22.47 8.16
N ARG A 215 -2.13 21.21 8.43
CA ARG A 215 -0.90 20.87 9.17
C ARG A 215 0.37 21.12 8.36
N LEU A 216 0.36 20.84 7.04
CA LEU A 216 1.46 21.19 6.14
C LEU A 216 1.67 22.72 6.11
N ALA A 217 0.59 23.48 5.93
CA ALA A 217 0.64 24.94 5.92
C ALA A 217 1.14 25.51 7.26
N ALA A 218 0.65 25.00 8.38
CA ALA A 218 1.07 25.45 9.72
C ALA A 218 2.55 25.14 10.02
N ALA A 219 3.09 24.04 9.45
CA ALA A 219 4.48 23.68 9.57
C ALA A 219 5.40 24.36 8.56
N GLY A 220 4.85 25.06 7.55
CA GLY A 220 5.61 25.58 6.42
C GLY A 220 6.32 24.47 5.62
N PHE A 221 5.70 23.29 5.54
CA PHE A 221 6.29 22.15 4.83
C PHE A 221 6.09 22.31 3.32
N ASP A 222 7.18 22.44 2.58
CA ASP A 222 7.22 22.72 1.13
C ASP A 222 7.95 21.63 0.32
N GLN A 223 8.32 20.50 0.96
CA GLN A 223 9.01 19.40 0.31
C GLN A 223 7.99 18.47 -0.40
N PRO A 224 8.44 17.72 -1.42
CA PRO A 224 7.63 16.65 -2.02
C PRO A 224 7.40 15.53 -1.01
N PHE A 225 6.25 14.86 -1.11
CA PHE A 225 5.93 13.71 -0.26
C PHE A 225 4.98 12.74 -0.95
N MET A 226 4.86 11.54 -0.38
CA MET A 226 3.77 10.61 -0.70
C MET A 226 2.90 10.37 0.54
N VAL A 227 1.63 10.01 0.31
CA VAL A 227 0.79 9.41 1.34
C VAL A 227 0.78 7.90 1.10
N SER A 228 1.70 7.21 1.79
CA SER A 228 1.99 5.79 1.54
C SER A 228 0.98 4.82 2.13
N GLU A 229 0.12 5.30 3.04
CA GLU A 229 -1.10 4.62 3.48
C GLU A 229 -2.17 5.63 3.84
N TRP A 230 -3.39 5.41 3.35
CA TRP A 230 -4.58 6.16 3.74
C TRP A 230 -5.83 5.33 3.48
N GLY A 231 -6.90 5.63 4.20
CA GLY A 231 -8.11 4.83 4.03
C GLY A 231 -9.27 5.31 4.89
N THR A 232 -10.01 4.33 5.42
CA THR A 232 -11.08 4.61 6.37
C THR A 232 -10.54 5.19 7.69
N ILE A 233 -11.43 5.61 8.56
CA ILE A 233 -11.04 6.08 9.90
C ILE A 233 -10.45 4.90 10.69
N GLY A 234 -9.27 5.09 11.28
CA GLY A 234 -8.63 4.07 12.10
C GLY A 234 -9.43 3.78 13.39
N TYR A 235 -9.40 2.54 13.88
CA TYR A 235 -10.11 2.17 15.11
C TYR A 235 -9.65 2.94 16.36
N TRP A 236 -8.48 3.55 16.29
CA TRP A 236 -7.94 4.44 17.32
C TRP A 236 -8.51 5.87 17.24
N GLU A 237 -9.20 6.22 16.16
CA GLU A 237 -9.78 7.54 15.87
C GLU A 237 -11.31 7.53 15.91
N THR A 238 -11.96 6.35 15.94
CA THR A 238 -13.43 6.23 15.96
C THR A 238 -14.03 6.40 17.35
N GLU A 239 -15.34 6.62 17.37
CA GLU A 239 -16.14 6.52 18.58
C GLU A 239 -16.02 5.12 19.19
N LYS A 240 -16.24 5.05 20.51
CA LYS A 240 -16.21 3.79 21.23
C LYS A 240 -17.55 3.52 21.88
N THR A 241 -17.94 2.25 21.92
CA THR A 241 -19.09 1.77 22.71
C THR A 241 -18.89 2.03 24.20
N GLY A 242 -19.96 1.88 24.98
CA GLY A 242 -19.90 2.01 26.44
C GLY A 242 -18.96 1.01 27.14
N TRP A 243 -18.58 -0.07 26.46
CA TRP A 243 -17.60 -1.07 26.95
C TRP A 243 -16.23 -0.94 26.31
N GLY A 244 -15.99 0.12 25.52
CA GLY A 244 -14.68 0.47 25.00
C GLY A 244 -14.30 -0.11 23.64
N ALA A 245 -15.18 -0.87 22.99
CA ALA A 245 -14.96 -1.37 21.62
C ALA A 245 -15.08 -0.23 20.60
N PRO A 246 -14.19 -0.16 19.59
CA PRO A 246 -14.31 0.84 18.54
C PRO A 246 -15.51 0.55 17.63
N VAL A 247 -16.22 1.60 17.23
CA VAL A 247 -17.36 1.48 16.30
C VAL A 247 -16.83 1.52 14.87
N GLU A 248 -17.01 0.43 14.13
CA GLU A 248 -16.65 0.33 12.74
C GLU A 248 -17.68 1.02 11.84
N LEU A 249 -17.22 1.74 10.82
CA LEU A 249 -18.07 2.26 9.76
C LEU A 249 -18.54 1.12 8.85
N HIS A 250 -19.80 1.11 8.42
CA HIS A 250 -20.24 0.15 7.40
C HIS A 250 -19.66 0.47 6.02
N SER A 251 -19.79 -0.47 5.06
CA SER A 251 -19.12 -0.41 3.76
C SER A 251 -19.29 0.92 3.03
N SER A 252 -20.51 1.46 2.98
CA SER A 252 -20.78 2.70 2.26
C SER A 252 -20.27 3.95 2.97
N GLU A 253 -20.29 3.99 4.31
CA GLU A 253 -19.61 5.07 5.06
C GLU A 253 -18.10 5.08 4.82
N LYS A 254 -17.50 3.89 4.69
CA LYS A 254 -16.08 3.77 4.30
C LYS A 254 -15.85 4.29 2.88
N ALA A 255 -16.67 3.87 1.93
CA ALA A 255 -16.60 4.34 0.54
C ALA A 255 -16.73 5.87 0.44
N ASP A 256 -17.68 6.47 1.15
CA ASP A 256 -17.84 7.93 1.24
C ASP A 256 -16.59 8.60 1.85
N THR A 257 -15.95 7.96 2.83
CA THR A 257 -14.71 8.43 3.45
C THR A 257 -13.55 8.44 2.46
N PHE A 258 -13.36 7.34 1.70
CA PHE A 258 -12.35 7.25 0.65
C PHE A 258 -12.58 8.28 -0.44
N GLY A 259 -13.81 8.43 -0.95
CA GLY A 259 -14.14 9.40 -1.99
C GLY A 259 -13.86 10.85 -1.56
N ARG A 260 -14.22 11.21 -0.32
CA ARG A 260 -13.92 12.54 0.23
C ARG A 260 -12.42 12.75 0.43
N ALA A 261 -11.71 11.77 1.00
CA ALA A 261 -10.28 11.87 1.22
C ALA A 261 -9.52 12.09 -0.08
N TYR A 262 -9.87 11.35 -1.14
CA TYR A 262 -9.23 11.53 -2.44
C TYR A 262 -9.58 12.88 -3.07
N ARG A 263 -10.87 13.19 -3.19
CA ARG A 263 -11.36 14.40 -3.89
C ARG A 263 -11.00 15.70 -3.17
N ASP A 264 -11.18 15.73 -1.84
CA ASP A 264 -11.13 16.99 -1.08
C ASP A 264 -9.75 17.24 -0.44
N ILE A 265 -8.92 16.18 -0.30
CA ILE A 265 -7.61 16.28 0.37
C ILE A 265 -6.46 15.95 -0.57
N LEU A 266 -6.45 14.76 -1.17
CA LEU A 266 -5.27 14.29 -1.92
C LEU A 266 -5.15 14.96 -3.29
N ALA A 267 -6.22 15.00 -4.08
CA ALA A 267 -6.19 15.61 -5.41
C ALA A 267 -5.82 17.11 -5.40
N PRO A 268 -6.27 17.94 -4.42
CA PRO A 268 -5.85 19.35 -4.35
C PRO A 268 -4.39 19.58 -3.92
N LEU A 269 -3.67 18.55 -3.46
CA LEU A 269 -2.24 18.62 -3.12
C LEU A 269 -1.33 18.37 -4.32
N ASP A 270 -1.88 18.36 -5.54
CA ASP A 270 -1.11 18.31 -6.78
C ASP A 270 -0.02 19.40 -6.78
N GLY A 271 1.17 19.06 -7.23
CA GLY A 271 2.37 19.90 -7.13
C GLY A 271 3.19 19.72 -5.84
N GLN A 272 2.70 18.95 -4.84
CA GLN A 272 3.50 18.56 -3.68
C GLN A 272 3.38 17.06 -3.40
N LEU A 273 2.20 16.49 -3.60
CA LEU A 273 1.93 15.07 -3.47
C LEU A 273 2.41 14.29 -4.71
N LEU A 274 3.46 13.48 -4.57
CA LEU A 274 4.01 12.64 -5.64
C LEU A 274 3.15 11.40 -5.92
N GLY A 275 2.32 10.99 -4.96
CA GLY A 275 1.46 9.83 -5.09
C GLY A 275 0.81 9.40 -3.79
N SER A 276 -0.20 8.53 -3.88
CA SER A 276 -0.86 8.01 -2.69
C SER A 276 -1.28 6.55 -2.87
N TYR A 277 -1.33 5.82 -1.74
CA TYR A 277 -1.65 4.39 -1.70
C TYR A 277 -2.80 4.14 -0.74
N ALA A 278 -3.96 3.77 -1.28
CA ALA A 278 -5.13 3.40 -0.51
C ALA A 278 -4.88 2.11 0.29
N PHE A 279 -5.20 2.09 1.54
CA PHE A 279 -5.05 0.94 2.40
C PHE A 279 -6.40 0.26 2.64
N TYR A 280 -6.65 -0.96 2.25
CA TYR A 280 -5.73 -1.97 1.77
C TYR A 280 -6.39 -2.80 0.67
N TRP A 281 -5.72 -3.03 -0.47
CA TRP A 281 -6.20 -3.92 -1.53
C TRP A 281 -6.05 -5.36 -1.11
N GLY A 282 -7.13 -5.93 -0.61
CA GLY A 282 -7.20 -7.25 -0.02
C GLY A 282 -8.13 -7.25 1.19
N GLN A 283 -8.01 -8.30 2.00
CA GLN A 283 -8.67 -8.46 3.28
C GLN A 283 -7.62 -8.60 4.37
N LYS A 284 -7.83 -7.99 5.52
CA LYS A 284 -6.94 -8.06 6.67
C LYS A 284 -7.76 -8.06 7.95
N GLN A 285 -7.48 -9.03 8.83
CA GLN A 285 -7.99 -8.99 10.19
C GLN A 285 -7.26 -7.91 10.99
N GLU A 286 -8.00 -6.89 11.41
CA GLU A 286 -7.52 -5.86 12.33
C GLU A 286 -8.72 -5.28 13.05
N ARG A 287 -8.97 -5.66 14.30
CA ARG A 287 -10.19 -5.53 15.12
C ARG A 287 -11.38 -6.29 14.54
N THR A 288 -11.68 -6.09 13.28
CA THR A 288 -12.66 -6.86 12.52
C THR A 288 -12.03 -7.37 11.23
N PRO A 289 -12.62 -8.35 10.55
CA PRO A 289 -12.11 -8.80 9.24
C PRO A 289 -12.38 -7.79 8.11
N THR A 290 -13.17 -6.76 8.38
CA THR A 290 -13.64 -5.79 7.37
C THR A 290 -13.11 -4.38 7.58
N TRP A 291 -12.33 -4.10 8.65
CA TRP A 291 -11.97 -2.71 9.01
C TRP A 291 -11.30 -1.95 7.86
N PHE A 292 -10.21 -2.49 7.30
CA PHE A 292 -9.41 -1.80 6.29
C PHE A 292 -9.49 -2.43 4.90
N GLY A 293 -10.02 -3.65 4.78
CA GLY A 293 -10.06 -4.37 3.52
C GLY A 293 -10.95 -3.69 2.47
N MET A 294 -10.43 -3.52 1.26
CA MET A 294 -11.21 -3.14 0.09
C MET A 294 -11.92 -4.35 -0.53
N LEU A 295 -11.53 -5.55 -0.13
CA LEU A 295 -12.14 -6.82 -0.50
C LEU A 295 -12.65 -7.53 0.76
N THR A 296 -13.69 -8.35 0.60
CA THR A 296 -14.15 -9.26 1.64
C THR A 296 -13.21 -10.47 1.77
N GLU A 297 -13.39 -11.28 2.81
CA GLU A 297 -12.64 -12.51 3.02
C GLU A 297 -12.77 -13.50 1.83
N ASP A 298 -13.95 -13.53 1.18
CA ASP A 298 -14.20 -14.32 -0.03
C ASP A 298 -13.67 -13.67 -1.32
N GLY A 299 -12.98 -12.53 -1.23
CA GLY A 299 -12.41 -11.81 -2.36
C GLY A 299 -13.41 -10.99 -3.19
N ASN A 300 -14.65 -10.76 -2.69
CA ASN A 300 -15.58 -9.87 -3.34
C ASN A 300 -15.17 -8.41 -3.14
N LEU A 301 -15.44 -7.56 -4.14
CA LEU A 301 -15.21 -6.13 -4.05
C LEU A 301 -16.21 -5.47 -3.09
N THR A 302 -15.76 -4.44 -2.38
CA THR A 302 -16.63 -3.55 -1.61
C THR A 302 -16.87 -2.25 -2.37
N GLU A 303 -17.83 -1.44 -1.95
CA GLU A 303 -18.13 -0.13 -2.56
C GLU A 303 -16.90 0.82 -2.58
N VAL A 304 -15.91 0.60 -1.70
CA VAL A 304 -14.65 1.34 -1.72
C VAL A 304 -13.94 1.20 -3.07
N VAL A 305 -13.97 0.01 -3.69
CA VAL A 305 -13.33 -0.22 -4.98
C VAL A 305 -14.02 0.58 -6.08
N ASP A 306 -15.36 0.62 -6.10
CA ASP A 306 -16.12 1.41 -7.08
C ASP A 306 -15.76 2.90 -6.98
N VAL A 307 -15.69 3.42 -5.77
CA VAL A 307 -15.33 4.81 -5.49
C VAL A 307 -13.88 5.10 -5.89
N MET A 308 -12.98 4.16 -5.67
CA MET A 308 -11.58 4.32 -6.09
C MET A 308 -11.43 4.23 -7.60
N GLN A 309 -12.14 3.32 -8.27
CA GLN A 309 -12.19 3.30 -9.74
C GLN A 309 -12.63 4.67 -10.28
N TYR A 310 -13.76 5.18 -9.79
CA TYR A 310 -14.24 6.50 -10.19
C TYR A 310 -13.21 7.62 -9.89
N SER A 311 -12.59 7.59 -8.73
CA SER A 311 -11.59 8.58 -8.32
C SER A 311 -10.34 8.57 -9.23
N TRP A 312 -9.93 7.41 -9.71
CA TRP A 312 -8.74 7.22 -10.53
C TRP A 312 -8.99 7.42 -12.03
N THR A 313 -10.20 7.08 -12.51
CA THR A 313 -10.50 7.05 -13.95
C THR A 313 -11.55 8.06 -14.39
N GLY A 314 -12.38 8.57 -13.47
CA GLY A 314 -13.54 9.39 -13.73
C GLY A 314 -14.77 8.58 -14.16
N GLU A 315 -14.68 7.25 -14.21
CA GLU A 315 -15.74 6.35 -14.68
C GLU A 315 -16.13 5.34 -13.58
N TRP A 316 -17.43 5.20 -13.34
CA TRP A 316 -17.97 4.16 -12.47
C TRP A 316 -17.87 2.79 -13.15
N PRO A 317 -17.73 1.70 -12.38
CA PRO A 317 -17.88 0.36 -12.97
C PRO A 317 -19.30 0.16 -13.53
N ASP A 318 -19.40 -0.67 -14.58
CA ASP A 318 -20.69 -1.00 -15.19
C ASP A 318 -21.64 -1.69 -14.22
N ASP A 319 -21.08 -2.55 -13.35
CA ASP A 319 -21.78 -3.26 -12.28
C ASP A 319 -21.24 -2.79 -10.95
N ARG A 320 -22.05 -2.01 -10.23
CA ARG A 320 -21.67 -1.39 -8.97
C ARG A 320 -22.05 -2.27 -7.80
N THR A 321 -21.20 -2.22 -6.77
CA THR A 321 -21.50 -2.90 -5.51
C THR A 321 -22.71 -2.30 -4.81
N PRO A 322 -23.46 -3.11 -4.03
CA PRO A 322 -24.61 -2.63 -3.27
C PRO A 322 -24.21 -1.56 -2.25
N ARG A 323 -25.05 -0.53 -2.13
CA ARG A 323 -24.90 0.54 -1.16
C ARG A 323 -25.70 0.25 0.10
N VAL A 324 -25.04 0.28 1.24
CA VAL A 324 -25.65 0.11 2.57
C VAL A 324 -26.06 1.49 3.10
N GLU A 325 -27.35 1.71 3.31
CA GLU A 325 -27.88 2.94 3.92
C GLU A 325 -27.99 2.81 5.43
N ALA A 326 -28.35 1.61 5.91
CA ALA A 326 -28.40 1.33 7.34
C ALA A 326 -28.16 -0.15 7.64
N MET A 327 -27.54 -0.40 8.78
CA MET A 327 -27.42 -1.72 9.40
C MET A 327 -27.91 -1.59 10.85
N LEU A 328 -28.96 -2.32 11.20
CA LEU A 328 -29.66 -2.18 12.47
C LEU A 328 -29.75 -3.52 13.20
N LEU A 329 -29.62 -3.45 14.52
CA LEU A 329 -29.91 -4.54 15.43
C LEU A 329 -30.92 -4.04 16.49
N ASP A 330 -32.09 -4.66 16.56
CA ASP A 330 -33.20 -4.21 17.41
C ASP A 330 -33.58 -2.73 17.14
N GLY A 331 -33.58 -2.34 15.85
CA GLY A 331 -33.88 -0.97 15.42
C GLY A 331 -32.81 0.08 15.74
N LYS A 332 -31.63 -0.32 16.19
CA LYS A 332 -30.52 0.54 16.62
C LYS A 332 -29.26 0.33 15.78
N THR A 333 -28.49 1.38 15.65
CA THR A 333 -27.15 1.33 15.02
C THR A 333 -26.08 0.88 16.00
N ALA A 334 -24.89 0.56 15.52
CA ALA A 334 -23.72 0.28 16.37
C ALA A 334 -23.38 1.44 17.33
N ARG A 335 -23.64 2.70 16.92
CA ARG A 335 -23.40 3.90 17.74
C ARG A 335 -24.32 4.01 18.96
N ASP A 336 -25.48 3.35 18.91
CA ASP A 336 -26.44 3.37 20.03
C ASP A 336 -26.03 2.46 21.21
N GLY A 337 -24.95 1.67 21.07
CA GLY A 337 -24.44 0.80 22.11
C GLY A 337 -25.43 -0.31 22.46
N VAL A 338 -25.78 -1.17 21.51
CA VAL A 338 -26.82 -2.19 21.65
C VAL A 338 -26.42 -3.23 22.69
N THR A 339 -27.31 -3.42 23.72
CA THR A 339 -27.17 -4.49 24.71
C THR A 339 -28.37 -5.43 24.60
N LEU A 340 -28.09 -6.71 24.44
CA LEU A 340 -29.11 -7.75 24.27
C LEU A 340 -29.16 -8.66 25.50
N VAL A 341 -30.30 -9.29 25.72
CA VAL A 341 -30.51 -10.30 26.76
C VAL A 341 -30.39 -11.68 26.13
N ALA A 342 -29.62 -12.57 26.73
CA ALA A 342 -29.48 -13.94 26.25
C ALA A 342 -30.85 -14.66 26.17
N ASP A 343 -30.96 -15.63 25.28
CA ASP A 343 -32.14 -16.45 25.03
C ASP A 343 -33.40 -15.67 24.56
N GLN A 344 -33.23 -14.46 24.03
CA GLN A 344 -34.27 -13.70 23.35
C GLN A 344 -33.97 -13.54 21.87
N ALA A 345 -35.04 -13.48 21.06
CA ALA A 345 -34.92 -13.21 19.62
C ALA A 345 -34.94 -11.69 19.40
N TYR A 346 -34.04 -11.22 18.52
CA TYR A 346 -33.91 -9.83 18.11
C TYR A 346 -33.91 -9.73 16.59
N GLU A 347 -34.40 -8.61 16.08
CA GLU A 347 -34.42 -8.36 14.66
C GLU A 347 -33.09 -7.70 14.22
N ALA A 348 -32.46 -8.27 13.20
CA ALA A 348 -31.39 -7.63 12.48
C ALA A 348 -31.91 -7.21 11.10
N ALA A 349 -31.67 -5.96 10.69
CA ALA A 349 -32.20 -5.40 9.47
C ALA A 349 -31.11 -4.64 8.69
N PHE A 350 -31.22 -4.69 7.37
CA PHE A 350 -30.45 -3.84 6.45
C PHE A 350 -31.39 -2.95 5.65
N ASP A 351 -30.93 -1.74 5.35
CA ASP A 351 -31.42 -0.94 4.25
C ASP A 351 -30.29 -0.87 3.21
N VAL A 352 -30.50 -1.53 2.07
CA VAL A 352 -29.48 -1.70 1.03
C VAL A 352 -30.08 -1.48 -0.32
N THR A 353 -29.42 -0.67 -1.15
CA THR A 353 -29.81 -0.38 -2.52
C THR A 353 -28.75 -0.94 -3.48
N ASP A 354 -29.18 -1.67 -4.51
CA ASP A 354 -28.33 -2.01 -5.66
C ASP A 354 -28.46 -0.92 -6.71
N PRO A 355 -27.37 -0.18 -7.04
CA PRO A 355 -27.41 0.89 -8.03
C PRO A 355 -27.83 0.43 -9.44
N ASN A 356 -27.62 -0.84 -9.77
CA ASN A 356 -27.97 -1.44 -11.05
C ASN A 356 -29.34 -2.16 -11.04
N GLY A 357 -30.00 -2.25 -9.87
CA GLY A 357 -31.31 -2.87 -9.70
C GLY A 357 -31.29 -4.40 -9.75
N GLY A 358 -30.16 -5.01 -9.42
CA GLY A 358 -29.98 -6.45 -9.31
C GLY A 358 -30.72 -7.08 -8.12
N THR A 359 -30.75 -8.41 -8.10
CA THR A 359 -31.30 -9.15 -6.95
C THR A 359 -30.23 -9.37 -5.92
N LEU A 360 -30.46 -8.92 -4.69
CA LEU A 360 -29.55 -9.08 -3.58
C LEU A 360 -29.76 -10.40 -2.86
N THR A 361 -28.68 -10.99 -2.38
CA THR A 361 -28.67 -12.09 -1.41
C THR A 361 -27.97 -11.62 -0.14
N TYR A 362 -28.39 -12.14 1.01
CA TYR A 362 -27.89 -11.71 2.30
C TYR A 362 -27.31 -12.90 3.04
N ARG A 363 -26.10 -12.72 3.59
CA ARG A 363 -25.45 -13.67 4.50
C ARG A 363 -25.14 -12.97 5.80
N TRP A 364 -25.61 -13.53 6.90
CA TRP A 364 -25.36 -13.04 8.23
C TRP A 364 -24.26 -13.87 8.90
N GLU A 365 -23.37 -13.21 9.56
CA GLU A 365 -22.36 -13.85 10.39
C GLU A 365 -22.26 -13.14 11.73
N LEU A 366 -22.16 -13.91 12.80
CA LEU A 366 -21.89 -13.39 14.14
C LEU A 366 -20.47 -13.78 14.53
N LYS A 367 -19.63 -12.79 14.83
CA LYS A 367 -18.25 -12.98 15.29
C LYS A 367 -18.07 -12.39 16.69
N PRO A 368 -17.17 -12.95 17.54
CA PRO A 368 -16.85 -12.33 18.81
C PRO A 368 -16.15 -10.99 18.59
N GLU A 369 -16.16 -10.13 19.60
CA GLU A 369 -15.35 -8.92 19.62
C GLU A 369 -13.85 -9.28 19.71
N SER A 370 -13.00 -8.55 18.97
CA SER A 370 -11.55 -8.75 19.08
C SER A 370 -11.06 -8.36 20.47
N THR A 371 -10.27 -9.23 21.07
CA THR A 371 -9.55 -8.96 22.33
C THR A 371 -8.10 -8.54 22.11
N ALA A 372 -7.67 -8.35 20.84
CA ALA A 372 -6.32 -7.96 20.51
C ALA A 372 -5.97 -6.58 21.10
N THR A 373 -4.76 -6.49 21.64
CA THR A 373 -4.17 -5.26 22.18
C THR A 373 -3.00 -4.76 21.36
N THR A 374 -2.77 -5.37 20.20
CA THR A 374 -1.74 -5.04 19.22
C THR A 374 -1.89 -3.62 18.68
N GLY A 375 -0.77 -3.03 18.26
CA GLY A 375 -0.75 -1.76 17.56
C GLY A 375 -1.27 -1.88 16.12
N GLY A 376 -1.54 -0.76 15.48
CA GLY A 376 -1.92 -0.73 14.06
C GLY A 376 -0.88 -1.40 13.19
N GLY A 377 -1.32 -2.22 12.24
CA GLY A 377 -0.45 -2.94 11.32
C GLY A 377 0.07 -4.29 11.81
N ASP A 378 0.06 -4.57 13.11
CA ASP A 378 0.50 -5.85 13.66
C ASP A 378 -0.46 -6.99 13.30
N TYR A 379 0.03 -8.23 13.41
CA TYR A 379 -0.77 -9.41 13.14
C TYR A 379 -1.86 -9.62 14.20
N GLU A 380 -3.06 -9.90 13.76
CA GLU A 380 -4.18 -10.37 14.60
C GLU A 380 -4.70 -11.71 14.06
N GLU A 381 -5.04 -12.62 14.98
CA GLU A 381 -5.68 -13.89 14.59
C GLU A 381 -7.07 -13.63 13.99
N PRO A 382 -7.43 -14.30 12.87
CA PRO A 382 -8.75 -14.20 12.30
C PRO A 382 -9.87 -14.61 13.27
N LEU A 383 -10.95 -13.84 13.30
CA LEU A 383 -12.11 -14.13 14.12
C LEU A 383 -12.99 -15.19 13.44
N SER A 384 -13.20 -16.32 14.11
CA SER A 384 -14.13 -17.34 13.65
C SER A 384 -15.58 -16.94 13.91
N SER A 385 -16.48 -17.29 12.97
CA SER A 385 -17.92 -17.13 13.18
C SER A 385 -18.41 -18.02 14.31
N LEU A 386 -19.39 -17.54 15.06
CA LEU A 386 -20.06 -18.30 16.11
C LEU A 386 -21.10 -19.22 15.47
N ASP A 387 -20.94 -20.53 15.64
CA ASP A 387 -21.87 -21.52 15.09
C ASP A 387 -23.25 -21.46 15.79
N GLY A 388 -24.32 -21.64 15.01
CA GLY A 388 -25.67 -21.83 15.51
C GLY A 388 -26.48 -20.55 15.79
N TYR A 389 -26.00 -19.38 15.32
CA TYR A 389 -26.68 -18.08 15.51
C TYR A 389 -27.16 -17.42 14.21
N ILE A 390 -27.39 -18.21 13.17
CA ILE A 390 -27.93 -17.69 11.89
C ILE A 390 -29.29 -18.30 11.62
#